data_76719f7c30fb348f139e559fc842f378
#
_entry.id   76719f7c30fb348f139e559fc842f378
#
_cell.length_a   1.000
_cell.length_b   1.000
_cell.length_c   1.000
_cell.angle_alpha   90.00
_cell.angle_beta   90.00
_cell.angle_gamma   90.00
#
_symmetry.space_group_name_H-M   'P 1'
#
loop_
_entity.id
_entity.type
_entity.pdbx_description
1 polymer ?
#
loop_
_entity_poly.entity_id
_entity_poly.type
_entity_poly.pdbx_seq_one_letter_code
_entity_poly.pdbx_strand_id
1 'polypeptide(L)'
;MHRRRKHEVYALSKENLYRTAAYVTAFSVAEKAFGFLYRIILSRTLGSEGVGLYQVALSVFAVLATAAASGIPMTVSRLITKYRARNNQKAQQSVVAAALVAALCFSVPAFCLLFFGHEWFDFLFSDPRCMSILLILLPSLTFNSVYSVIRGVLWGNKQFIPYCVIDLIEELTMIGAGVLLVTTMTDVFDGARRAAVAIVISYLVSFTLSGIYFFAKGGRLNNPRRQLKPLLSSALPITGMRTSNAIVNSAISLLLPARLIAAGFTSSEAMSEIGIAMGMSMPILSIPSTLIGSLALVMVPELAENFFRGEHEKLRDNIERAIKVTVLIACLLIPPLFVLGVDVGELLFSSTRGGEIIRNCCFMLLPMSLGMITNSILNSLGYEKRTCAYFFVGAAATLACVWFLPQFIGVYALMIGMAASSVITMTLNLVLIAKKSKEKVRYLKHTLIATASMVPAIVFGCLLRDLLSKLMPALPAAILCGCILLAAEGLFILALGLAQPQWVKVLVRK
;
A
#
# COMPACT_ATOMS: atom_id res chain seq x y z
N MET A 1 14.85 -18.15 43.66
CA MET A 1 13.49 -18.41 43.09
C MET A 1 12.86 -17.24 42.33
N HIS A 2 12.95 -16.00 42.81
CA HIS A 2 12.31 -14.83 42.18
C HIS A 2 12.85 -14.43 40.78
N ARG A 3 14.16 -14.62 40.50
CA ARG A 3 14.76 -14.35 39.18
C ARG A 3 14.38 -15.38 38.11
N ARG A 4 14.24 -16.67 38.45
CA ARG A 4 13.80 -17.73 37.51
C ARG A 4 12.33 -17.50 37.09
N ARG A 5 11.43 -17.20 38.02
CA ARG A 5 10.02 -16.88 37.69
C ARG A 5 9.88 -15.65 36.79
N LYS A 6 10.71 -14.60 36.99
CA LYS A 6 10.71 -13.43 36.08
C LYS A 6 11.19 -13.80 34.67
N HIS A 7 12.20 -14.66 34.53
CA HIS A 7 12.67 -15.12 33.22
C HIS A 7 11.64 -16.01 32.49
N GLU A 8 10.98 -16.91 33.18
CA GLU A 8 9.92 -17.76 32.60
C GLU A 8 8.67 -16.93 32.19
N VAL A 9 8.23 -16.00 33.02
CA VAL A 9 7.12 -15.07 32.67
C VAL A 9 7.51 -14.17 31.49
N TYR A 10 8.77 -13.75 31.38
CA TYR A 10 9.27 -12.96 30.26
C TYR A 10 9.39 -13.80 28.97
N ALA A 11 9.81 -15.05 29.07
CA ALA A 11 9.88 -15.98 27.95
C ALA A 11 8.49 -16.35 27.41
N LEU A 12 7.56 -16.70 28.27
CA LEU A 12 6.15 -16.99 27.93
C LEU A 12 5.45 -15.74 27.31
N SER A 13 5.77 -14.53 27.77
CA SER A 13 5.22 -13.30 27.18
C SER A 13 5.81 -13.01 25.79
N LYS A 14 7.08 -13.34 25.55
CA LYS A 14 7.72 -13.21 24.23
C LYS A 14 7.16 -14.23 23.23
N GLU A 15 7.00 -15.47 23.61
CA GLU A 15 6.46 -16.53 22.77
C GLU A 15 5.04 -16.23 22.33
N ASN A 16 4.19 -15.74 23.24
CA ASN A 16 2.85 -15.26 22.93
C ASN A 16 2.85 -14.03 21.99
N LEU A 17 3.84 -13.13 22.12
CA LEU A 17 3.97 -11.97 21.26
C LEU A 17 4.34 -12.38 19.82
N TYR A 18 5.34 -13.25 19.66
CA TYR A 18 5.74 -13.77 18.34
C TYR A 18 4.63 -14.54 17.65
N ARG A 19 3.93 -15.38 18.40
CA ARG A 19 2.77 -16.14 17.90
C ARG A 19 1.65 -15.20 17.41
N THR A 20 1.33 -14.16 18.19
CA THR A 20 0.34 -13.16 17.79
C THR A 20 0.80 -12.38 16.56
N ALA A 21 2.07 -11.97 16.50
CA ALA A 21 2.63 -11.29 15.34
C ALA A 21 2.57 -12.17 14.08
N ALA A 22 2.87 -13.47 14.19
CA ALA A 22 2.77 -14.42 13.09
C ALA A 22 1.32 -14.54 12.56
N TYR A 23 0.33 -14.63 13.47
CA TYR A 23 -1.09 -14.64 13.06
C TYR A 23 -1.48 -13.35 12.35
N VAL A 24 -1.16 -12.19 12.93
CA VAL A 24 -1.46 -10.88 12.30
C VAL A 24 -0.83 -10.79 10.91
N THR A 25 0.42 -11.23 10.76
CA THR A 25 1.10 -11.24 9.46
C THR A 25 0.41 -12.18 8.47
N ALA A 26 0.03 -13.40 8.89
CA ALA A 26 -0.67 -14.35 8.03
C ALA A 26 -2.02 -13.81 7.56
N PHE A 27 -2.80 -13.20 8.45
CA PHE A 27 -4.07 -12.55 8.09
C PHE A 27 -3.85 -11.38 7.11
N SER A 28 -2.85 -10.52 7.35
CA SER A 28 -2.55 -9.39 6.45
C SER A 28 -2.07 -9.84 5.06
N VAL A 29 -1.36 -10.96 4.98
CA VAL A 29 -0.97 -11.55 3.68
C VAL A 29 -2.19 -12.13 2.97
N ALA A 30 -3.06 -12.83 3.69
CA ALA A 30 -4.30 -13.36 3.11
C ALA A 30 -5.22 -12.24 2.60
N GLU A 31 -5.42 -11.18 3.37
CA GLU A 31 -6.18 -9.99 2.97
C GLU A 31 -5.65 -9.38 1.67
N LYS A 32 -4.34 -9.16 1.58
CA LYS A 32 -3.72 -8.63 0.35
C LYS A 32 -3.86 -9.58 -0.85
N ALA A 33 -3.76 -10.89 -0.62
CA ALA A 33 -3.95 -11.87 -1.68
C ALA A 33 -5.40 -11.88 -2.18
N PHE A 34 -6.38 -11.82 -1.27
CA PHE A 34 -7.79 -11.73 -1.63
C PHE A 34 -8.11 -10.41 -2.35
N GLY A 35 -7.62 -9.27 -1.87
CA GLY A 35 -7.79 -7.98 -2.55
C GLY A 35 -7.18 -7.97 -3.95
N PHE A 36 -6.05 -8.65 -4.15
CA PHE A 36 -5.44 -8.80 -5.47
C PHE A 36 -6.29 -9.70 -6.39
N LEU A 37 -6.81 -10.83 -5.89
CA LEU A 37 -7.73 -11.69 -6.62
C LEU A 37 -9.00 -10.95 -7.02
N TYR A 38 -9.57 -10.16 -6.12
CA TYR A 38 -10.74 -9.33 -6.41
C TYR A 38 -10.47 -8.33 -7.55
N ARG A 39 -9.30 -7.70 -7.56
CA ARG A 39 -8.91 -6.80 -8.66
C ARG A 39 -8.84 -7.51 -10.01
N ILE A 40 -8.34 -8.75 -10.04
CA ILE A 40 -8.34 -9.58 -11.26
C ILE A 40 -9.77 -9.83 -11.74
N ILE A 41 -10.65 -10.27 -10.83
CA ILE A 41 -12.05 -10.52 -11.15
C ILE A 41 -12.71 -9.24 -11.67
N LEU A 42 -12.53 -8.14 -10.94
CA LEU A 42 -13.12 -6.85 -11.29
C LEU A 42 -12.65 -6.35 -12.66
N SER A 43 -11.36 -6.48 -12.97
CA SER A 43 -10.82 -6.03 -14.25
C SER A 43 -11.33 -6.87 -15.44
N ARG A 44 -11.54 -8.17 -15.23
CA ARG A 44 -12.09 -9.07 -16.26
C ARG A 44 -13.57 -8.84 -16.50
N THR A 45 -14.32 -8.47 -15.49
CA THR A 45 -15.76 -8.26 -15.58
C THR A 45 -16.12 -6.84 -16.02
N LEU A 46 -15.49 -5.82 -15.46
CA LEU A 46 -15.76 -4.41 -15.80
C LEU A 46 -15.01 -3.91 -17.04
N GLY A 47 -13.95 -4.62 -17.46
CA GLY A 47 -13.02 -4.10 -18.44
C GLY A 47 -12.22 -2.90 -17.94
N SER A 48 -11.38 -2.35 -18.81
CA SER A 48 -10.46 -1.25 -18.47
C SER A 48 -11.19 0.06 -18.15
N GLU A 49 -12.23 0.40 -18.88
CA GLU A 49 -13.02 1.63 -18.66
C GLU A 49 -13.72 1.63 -17.31
N GLY A 50 -14.41 0.55 -16.96
CA GLY A 50 -15.12 0.44 -15.69
C GLY A 50 -14.18 0.46 -14.49
N VAL A 51 -13.02 -0.19 -14.60
CA VAL A 51 -11.96 -0.12 -13.58
C VAL A 51 -11.41 1.30 -13.46
N GLY A 52 -11.25 2.03 -14.58
CA GLY A 52 -10.80 3.43 -14.57
C GLY A 52 -11.78 4.35 -13.84
N LEU A 53 -13.07 4.30 -14.20
CA LEU A 53 -14.13 5.08 -13.53
C LEU A 53 -14.15 4.82 -12.03
N TYR A 54 -14.11 3.54 -11.64
CA TYR A 54 -14.06 3.11 -10.26
C TYR A 54 -12.81 3.63 -9.52
N GLN A 55 -11.63 3.52 -10.14
CA GLN A 55 -10.36 3.94 -9.54
C GLN A 55 -10.27 5.45 -9.33
N VAL A 56 -10.76 6.25 -10.27
CA VAL A 56 -10.80 7.71 -10.17
C VAL A 56 -11.73 8.14 -9.02
N ALA A 57 -12.93 7.58 -8.93
CA ALA A 57 -13.86 7.86 -7.85
C ALA A 57 -13.29 7.43 -6.48
N LEU A 58 -12.66 6.24 -6.39
CA LEU A 58 -11.99 5.76 -5.18
C LEU A 58 -10.86 6.67 -4.74
N SER A 59 -10.14 7.33 -5.65
CA SER A 59 -9.03 8.22 -5.29
C SER A 59 -9.51 9.43 -4.48
N VAL A 60 -10.65 10.01 -4.84
CA VAL A 60 -11.29 11.11 -4.09
C VAL A 60 -11.87 10.59 -2.78
N PHE A 61 -12.56 9.46 -2.80
CA PHE A 61 -13.06 8.82 -1.58
C PHE A 61 -11.92 8.54 -0.58
N ALA A 62 -10.75 8.10 -1.04
CA ALA A 62 -9.59 7.84 -0.20
C ALA A 62 -9.07 9.10 0.52
N VAL A 63 -9.16 10.29 -0.09
CA VAL A 63 -8.86 11.56 0.58
C VAL A 63 -9.80 11.78 1.75
N LEU A 64 -11.11 11.64 1.51
CA LEU A 64 -12.15 11.85 2.53
C LEU A 64 -12.00 10.85 3.67
N ALA A 65 -11.83 9.56 3.35
CA ALA A 65 -11.64 8.49 4.33
C ALA A 65 -10.37 8.68 5.15
N THR A 66 -9.28 9.12 4.52
CA THR A 66 -8.03 9.42 5.20
C THR A 66 -8.17 10.62 6.12
N ALA A 67 -8.81 11.69 5.68
CA ALA A 67 -9.06 12.88 6.47
C ALA A 67 -10.00 12.61 7.66
N ALA A 68 -10.99 11.74 7.48
CA ALA A 68 -11.95 11.40 8.53
C ALA A 68 -11.34 10.56 9.66
N ALA A 69 -10.43 9.63 9.33
CA ALA A 69 -10.16 8.55 10.28
C ALA A 69 -8.68 8.11 10.42
N SER A 70 -7.75 8.55 9.57
CA SER A 70 -6.44 7.89 9.49
C SER A 70 -5.54 8.03 10.73
N GLY A 71 -5.63 9.13 11.48
CA GLY A 71 -4.88 9.38 12.71
C GLY A 71 -5.54 8.81 13.97
N ILE A 72 -6.84 8.48 13.89
CA ILE A 72 -7.65 8.09 15.05
C ILE A 72 -7.21 6.75 15.63
N PRO A 73 -7.05 5.64 14.87
CA PRO A 73 -6.72 4.34 15.44
C PRO A 73 -5.42 4.34 16.25
N MET A 74 -4.38 4.95 15.72
CA MET A 74 -3.08 5.05 16.42
C MET A 74 -3.18 5.84 17.71
N THR A 75 -3.89 6.97 17.68
CA THR A 75 -4.04 7.85 18.83
C THR A 75 -4.91 7.21 19.91
N VAL A 76 -6.04 6.60 19.53
CA VAL A 76 -6.92 5.85 20.44
C VAL A 76 -6.16 4.70 21.08
N SER A 77 -5.44 3.89 20.30
CA SER A 77 -4.63 2.78 20.80
C SER A 77 -3.63 3.25 21.85
N ARG A 78 -2.89 4.34 21.58
CA ARG A 78 -1.93 4.89 22.50
C ARG A 78 -2.57 5.40 23.80
N LEU A 79 -3.69 6.14 23.70
CA LEU A 79 -4.39 6.68 24.88
C LEU A 79 -5.02 5.58 25.72
N ILE A 80 -5.63 4.58 25.10
CA ILE A 80 -6.21 3.42 25.79
C ILE A 80 -5.11 2.65 26.53
N THR A 81 -3.98 2.35 25.87
CA THR A 81 -2.83 1.68 26.50
C THR A 81 -2.33 2.48 27.70
N LYS A 82 -2.21 3.84 27.58
CA LYS A 82 -1.83 4.73 28.67
C LYS A 82 -2.78 4.64 29.86
N TYR A 83 -4.09 4.70 29.64
CA TYR A 83 -5.09 4.68 30.73
C TYR A 83 -5.32 3.28 31.27
N ARG A 84 -5.14 2.24 30.48
CA ARG A 84 -5.13 0.85 30.93
C ARG A 84 -3.97 0.58 31.90
N ALA A 85 -2.77 1.07 31.60
CA ALA A 85 -1.62 0.97 32.52
C ALA A 85 -1.85 1.68 33.87
N ARG A 86 -2.78 2.65 33.91
CA ARG A 86 -3.19 3.38 35.12
C ARG A 86 -4.49 2.86 35.76
N ASN A 87 -5.01 1.73 35.28
CA ASN A 87 -6.29 1.15 35.70
C ASN A 87 -7.49 2.12 35.66
N ASN A 88 -7.45 3.12 34.77
CA ASN A 88 -8.49 4.15 34.67
C ASN A 88 -9.49 3.84 33.56
N GLN A 89 -10.47 2.97 33.86
CA GLN A 89 -11.50 2.57 32.90
C GLN A 89 -12.39 3.74 32.43
N LYS A 90 -12.73 4.68 33.33
CA LYS A 90 -13.55 5.85 32.96
C LYS A 90 -12.84 6.71 31.89
N ALA A 91 -11.52 6.90 32.01
CA ALA A 91 -10.76 7.63 31.01
C ALA A 91 -10.68 6.88 29.67
N GLN A 92 -10.56 5.55 29.68
CA GLN A 92 -10.62 4.74 28.45
C GLN A 92 -11.95 4.94 27.71
N GLN A 93 -13.08 4.84 28.44
CA GLN A 93 -14.42 5.07 27.90
C GLN A 93 -14.60 6.48 27.34
N SER A 94 -14.03 7.48 28.03
CA SER A 94 -14.04 8.88 27.56
C SER A 94 -13.21 9.08 26.28
N VAL A 95 -12.09 8.34 26.11
CA VAL A 95 -11.29 8.35 24.87
C VAL A 95 -12.09 7.80 23.70
N VAL A 96 -12.81 6.70 23.90
CA VAL A 96 -13.66 6.11 22.86
C VAL A 96 -14.76 7.10 22.42
N ALA A 97 -15.46 7.68 23.42
CA ALA A 97 -16.51 8.66 23.14
C ALA A 97 -15.96 9.92 22.43
N ALA A 98 -14.78 10.42 22.85
CA ALA A 98 -14.14 11.56 22.21
C ALA A 98 -13.71 11.25 20.76
N ALA A 99 -13.22 10.03 20.52
CA ALA A 99 -12.84 9.60 19.17
C ALA A 99 -14.04 9.42 18.25
N LEU A 100 -15.17 8.86 18.75
CA LEU A 100 -16.42 8.78 18.00
C LEU A 100 -16.95 10.17 17.64
N VAL A 101 -16.98 11.11 18.60
CA VAL A 101 -17.41 12.49 18.33
C VAL A 101 -16.50 13.12 17.27
N ALA A 102 -15.18 13.02 17.40
CA ALA A 102 -14.24 13.58 16.42
C ALA A 102 -14.42 12.96 15.02
N ALA A 103 -14.59 11.62 14.91
CA ALA A 103 -14.82 10.92 13.66
C ALA A 103 -16.14 11.34 13.00
N LEU A 104 -17.23 11.39 13.77
CA LEU A 104 -18.55 11.78 13.26
C LEU A 104 -18.63 13.28 12.91
N CYS A 105 -17.99 14.17 13.71
CA CYS A 105 -17.94 15.60 13.42
C CYS A 105 -17.22 15.93 12.10
N PHE A 106 -16.41 15.03 11.56
CA PHE A 106 -15.81 15.18 10.25
C PHE A 106 -16.59 14.41 9.18
N SER A 107 -16.86 13.11 9.41
CA SER A 107 -17.43 12.23 8.38
C SER A 107 -18.86 12.59 8.01
N VAL A 108 -19.71 12.97 8.99
CA VAL A 108 -21.11 13.32 8.71
C VAL A 108 -21.26 14.64 7.96
N PRO A 109 -20.63 15.77 8.37
CA PRO A 109 -20.66 16.99 7.56
C PRO A 109 -20.05 16.82 6.17
N ALA A 110 -18.94 16.06 6.02
CA ALA A 110 -18.36 15.78 4.72
C ALA A 110 -19.31 14.97 3.83
N PHE A 111 -19.97 13.95 4.39
CA PHE A 111 -21.04 13.22 3.71
C PHE A 111 -22.18 14.15 3.27
N CYS A 112 -22.75 14.95 4.18
CA CYS A 112 -23.87 15.84 3.89
C CYS A 112 -23.48 16.90 2.83
N LEU A 113 -22.31 17.50 2.96
CA LEU A 113 -21.84 18.54 2.04
C LEU A 113 -21.70 17.99 0.62
N LEU A 114 -21.10 16.82 0.45
CA LEU A 114 -20.92 16.23 -0.87
C LEU A 114 -22.20 15.59 -1.42
N PHE A 115 -23.05 15.03 -0.57
CA PHE A 115 -24.27 14.38 -1.02
C PHE A 115 -25.33 15.39 -1.49
N PHE A 116 -25.53 16.47 -0.73
CA PHE A 116 -26.50 17.50 -1.07
C PHE A 116 -25.94 18.63 -1.92
N GLY A 117 -24.62 18.83 -1.92
CA GLY A 117 -23.94 19.88 -2.67
C GLY A 117 -23.05 19.35 -3.79
N HIS A 118 -23.30 18.15 -4.32
CA HIS A 118 -22.45 17.52 -5.35
C HIS A 118 -22.28 18.40 -6.59
N GLU A 119 -23.28 19.16 -6.97
CA GLU A 119 -23.24 20.09 -8.13
C GLU A 119 -22.07 21.09 -8.02
N TRP A 120 -21.71 21.51 -6.81
CA TRP A 120 -20.57 22.41 -6.59
C TRP A 120 -19.22 21.73 -6.80
N PHE A 121 -19.19 20.41 -6.85
CA PHE A 121 -17.99 19.60 -6.97
C PHE A 121 -17.89 18.85 -8.30
N ASP A 122 -18.86 19.03 -9.21
CA ASP A 122 -18.89 18.36 -10.52
C ASP A 122 -17.63 18.68 -11.35
N PHE A 123 -17.04 19.86 -11.15
CA PHE A 123 -15.79 20.26 -11.80
C PHE A 123 -14.58 19.39 -11.43
N LEU A 124 -14.65 18.60 -10.35
CA LEU A 124 -13.55 17.73 -9.93
C LEU A 124 -13.27 16.60 -10.92
N PHE A 125 -14.31 16.11 -11.57
CA PHE A 125 -14.20 14.97 -12.47
C PHE A 125 -14.32 15.39 -13.94
N SER A 126 -13.37 14.87 -14.75
CA SER A 126 -13.46 15.04 -16.21
C SER A 126 -14.56 14.18 -16.83
N ASP A 127 -14.99 13.12 -16.13
CA ASP A 127 -16.10 12.26 -16.50
C ASP A 127 -17.19 12.31 -15.42
N PRO A 128 -18.41 12.82 -15.73
CA PRO A 128 -19.50 12.97 -14.75
C PRO A 128 -19.92 11.63 -14.10
N ARG A 129 -19.67 10.50 -14.77
CA ARG A 129 -19.98 9.16 -14.23
C ARG A 129 -19.25 8.87 -12.93
N CYS A 130 -18.04 9.44 -12.74
CA CYS A 130 -17.26 9.27 -11.51
C CYS A 130 -17.93 9.89 -10.29
N MET A 131 -18.66 11.02 -10.45
CA MET A 131 -19.39 11.64 -9.35
C MET A 131 -20.50 10.70 -8.84
N SER A 132 -21.25 10.06 -9.73
CA SER A 132 -22.28 9.08 -9.32
C SER A 132 -21.72 7.92 -8.52
N ILE A 133 -20.51 7.43 -8.87
CA ILE A 133 -19.83 6.38 -8.13
C ILE A 133 -19.37 6.90 -6.75
N LEU A 134 -18.82 8.11 -6.68
CA LEU A 134 -18.43 8.74 -5.43
C LEU A 134 -19.61 8.90 -4.47
N LEU A 135 -20.76 9.37 -4.96
CA LEU A 135 -21.97 9.53 -4.14
C LEU A 135 -22.42 8.21 -3.50
N ILE A 136 -22.30 7.10 -4.23
CA ILE A 136 -22.59 5.76 -3.67
C ILE A 136 -21.62 5.42 -2.54
N LEU A 137 -20.35 5.80 -2.66
CA LEU A 137 -19.32 5.49 -1.64
C LEU A 137 -19.46 6.33 -0.37
N LEU A 138 -20.08 7.52 -0.42
CA LEU A 138 -20.10 8.45 0.72
C LEU A 138 -20.66 7.89 2.03
N PRO A 139 -21.74 7.07 2.08
CA PRO A 139 -22.21 6.48 3.34
C PRO A 139 -21.13 5.66 4.05
N SER A 140 -20.28 4.98 3.29
CA SER A 140 -19.19 4.16 3.84
C SER A 140 -18.14 4.99 4.58
N LEU A 141 -18.03 6.30 4.31
CA LEU A 141 -17.17 7.22 5.04
C LEU A 141 -17.47 7.22 6.55
N THR A 142 -18.76 7.26 6.89
CA THR A 142 -19.20 7.25 8.29
C THR A 142 -18.98 5.89 8.94
N PHE A 143 -19.31 4.79 8.24
CA PHE A 143 -19.11 3.44 8.73
C PHE A 143 -17.63 3.16 9.00
N ASN A 144 -16.76 3.45 8.04
CA ASN A 144 -15.32 3.29 8.18
C ASN A 144 -14.72 4.17 9.30
N SER A 145 -15.23 5.41 9.46
CA SER A 145 -14.75 6.31 10.52
C SER A 145 -15.06 5.76 11.91
N VAL A 146 -16.25 5.23 12.14
CA VAL A 146 -16.63 4.60 13.41
C VAL A 146 -15.84 3.31 13.63
N TYR A 147 -15.73 2.45 12.61
CA TYR A 147 -14.91 1.24 12.70
C TYR A 147 -13.47 1.55 13.04
N SER A 148 -12.88 2.61 12.46
CA SER A 148 -11.53 3.04 12.77
C SER A 148 -11.31 3.38 14.25
N VAL A 149 -12.32 3.92 14.94
CA VAL A 149 -12.26 4.14 16.39
C VAL A 149 -12.16 2.80 17.13
N ILE A 150 -13.05 1.85 16.79
CA ILE A 150 -13.09 0.53 17.45
C ILE A 150 -11.81 -0.25 17.15
N ARG A 151 -11.27 -0.17 15.93
CA ARG A 151 -9.95 -0.70 15.55
C ARG A 151 -8.86 -0.19 16.51
N GLY A 152 -8.85 1.10 16.80
CA GLY A 152 -7.93 1.70 17.78
C GLY A 152 -8.12 1.15 19.20
N VAL A 153 -9.36 0.85 19.61
CA VAL A 153 -9.67 0.21 20.90
C VAL A 153 -9.11 -1.21 20.96
N LEU A 154 -9.31 -1.98 19.91
CA LEU A 154 -8.81 -3.36 19.80
C LEU A 154 -7.28 -3.39 19.88
N TRP A 155 -6.60 -2.52 19.16
CA TRP A 155 -5.14 -2.40 19.19
C TRP A 155 -4.64 -1.99 20.60
N GLY A 156 -5.27 -1.00 21.24
CA GLY A 156 -4.91 -0.54 22.59
C GLY A 156 -5.11 -1.61 23.65
N ASN A 157 -6.09 -2.49 23.46
CA ASN A 157 -6.36 -3.63 24.31
C ASN A 157 -5.57 -4.91 23.93
N LYS A 158 -4.68 -4.83 22.91
CA LYS A 158 -3.91 -5.96 22.38
C LYS A 158 -4.79 -7.11 21.86
N GLN A 159 -6.01 -6.80 21.41
CA GLN A 159 -6.97 -7.74 20.85
C GLN A 159 -6.79 -7.79 19.31
N PHE A 160 -5.64 -8.32 18.86
CA PHE A 160 -5.31 -8.33 17.43
C PHE A 160 -6.10 -9.36 16.63
N ILE A 161 -6.43 -10.52 17.22
CA ILE A 161 -7.17 -11.58 16.51
C ILE A 161 -8.57 -11.12 16.12
N PRO A 162 -9.43 -10.57 17.05
CA PRO A 162 -10.73 -10.04 16.65
C PRO A 162 -10.66 -8.96 15.57
N TYR A 163 -9.66 -8.09 15.64
CA TYR A 163 -9.39 -7.09 14.63
C TYR A 163 -9.14 -7.75 13.25
N CYS A 164 -8.19 -8.69 13.16
CA CYS A 164 -7.87 -9.37 11.91
C CYS A 164 -9.08 -10.16 11.34
N VAL A 165 -9.90 -10.75 12.21
CA VAL A 165 -11.10 -11.48 11.76
C VAL A 165 -12.14 -10.52 11.18
N ILE A 166 -12.36 -9.35 11.79
CA ILE A 166 -13.29 -8.35 11.27
C ILE A 166 -12.81 -7.82 9.91
N ASP A 167 -11.50 -7.47 9.79
CA ASP A 167 -10.93 -7.00 8.51
C ASP A 167 -11.04 -8.07 7.42
N LEU A 168 -10.80 -9.35 7.75
CA LEU A 168 -10.94 -10.45 6.78
C LEU A 168 -12.40 -10.64 6.36
N ILE A 169 -13.37 -10.55 7.28
CA ILE A 169 -14.79 -10.62 6.95
C ILE A 169 -15.21 -9.44 6.08
N GLU A 170 -14.70 -8.23 6.35
CA GLU A 170 -14.91 -7.04 5.52
C GLU A 170 -14.45 -7.32 4.08
N GLU A 171 -13.20 -7.79 3.90
CA GLU A 171 -12.62 -8.10 2.60
C GLU A 171 -13.41 -9.20 1.86
N LEU A 172 -13.74 -10.30 2.54
CA LEU A 172 -14.53 -11.39 1.96
C LEU A 172 -15.95 -10.95 1.59
N THR A 173 -16.54 -10.05 2.38
CA THR A 173 -17.85 -9.46 2.06
C THR A 173 -17.76 -8.57 0.83
N MET A 174 -16.72 -7.75 0.73
CA MET A 174 -16.48 -6.91 -0.45
C MET A 174 -16.35 -7.75 -1.72
N ILE A 175 -15.58 -8.83 -1.66
CA ILE A 175 -15.39 -9.75 -2.77
C ILE A 175 -16.70 -10.45 -3.13
N GLY A 176 -17.37 -11.05 -2.15
CA GLY A 176 -18.61 -11.80 -2.36
C GLY A 176 -19.72 -10.91 -2.91
N ALA A 177 -19.97 -9.75 -2.28
CA ALA A 177 -20.95 -8.79 -2.76
C ALA A 177 -20.55 -8.21 -4.14
N GLY A 178 -19.27 -7.91 -4.34
CA GLY A 178 -18.76 -7.40 -5.60
C GLY A 178 -18.96 -8.37 -6.75
N VAL A 179 -18.58 -9.63 -6.57
CA VAL A 179 -18.80 -10.67 -7.60
C VAL A 179 -20.29 -10.85 -7.89
N LEU A 180 -21.14 -10.99 -6.86
CA LEU A 180 -22.57 -11.18 -7.02
C LEU A 180 -23.24 -10.00 -7.73
N LEU A 181 -22.91 -8.77 -7.36
CA LEU A 181 -23.52 -7.58 -7.92
C LEU A 181 -23.02 -7.29 -9.35
N VAL A 182 -21.71 -7.46 -9.60
CA VAL A 182 -21.11 -7.13 -10.90
C VAL A 182 -21.48 -8.16 -11.97
N THR A 183 -21.70 -9.43 -11.63
CA THR A 183 -22.15 -10.45 -12.59
C THR A 183 -23.54 -10.18 -13.18
N THR A 184 -24.34 -9.34 -12.53
CA THR A 184 -25.69 -8.94 -12.98
C THR A 184 -25.71 -7.55 -13.61
N MET A 185 -24.57 -6.97 -13.95
CA MET A 185 -24.47 -5.63 -14.56
C MET A 185 -25.13 -5.57 -15.95
N THR A 186 -25.69 -4.41 -16.29
CA THR A 186 -26.27 -4.14 -17.60
C THR A 186 -25.29 -3.48 -18.54
N ASP A 187 -24.43 -2.63 -18.04
CA ASP A 187 -23.34 -1.97 -18.76
C ASP A 187 -22.11 -1.75 -17.86
N VAL A 188 -21.02 -1.26 -18.44
CA VAL A 188 -19.75 -1.01 -17.76
C VAL A 188 -19.88 -0.02 -16.61
N PHE A 189 -20.67 1.04 -16.79
CA PHE A 189 -20.90 2.05 -15.76
C PHE A 189 -21.72 1.50 -14.59
N ASP A 190 -22.80 0.76 -14.88
CA ASP A 190 -23.59 0.06 -13.86
C ASP A 190 -22.72 -0.92 -13.06
N GLY A 191 -21.82 -1.64 -13.73
CA GLY A 191 -20.85 -2.52 -13.08
C GLY A 191 -19.93 -1.76 -12.11
N ALA A 192 -19.39 -0.61 -12.48
CA ALA A 192 -18.57 0.22 -11.60
C ALA A 192 -19.35 0.74 -10.39
N ARG A 193 -20.63 1.14 -10.57
CA ARG A 193 -21.53 1.54 -9.47
C ARG A 193 -21.78 0.38 -8.51
N ARG A 194 -22.05 -0.82 -9.02
CA ARG A 194 -22.27 -2.03 -8.20
C ARG A 194 -21.01 -2.44 -7.44
N ALA A 195 -19.83 -2.29 -8.01
CA ALA A 195 -18.58 -2.48 -7.29
C ALA A 195 -18.43 -1.47 -6.12
N ALA A 196 -18.86 -0.22 -6.31
CA ALA A 196 -18.91 0.76 -5.22
C ALA A 196 -19.93 0.38 -4.13
N VAL A 197 -21.10 -0.14 -4.49
CA VAL A 197 -22.09 -0.67 -3.53
C VAL A 197 -21.48 -1.80 -2.69
N ALA A 198 -20.69 -2.69 -3.29
CA ALA A 198 -20.02 -3.77 -2.56
C ALA A 198 -19.09 -3.24 -1.45
N ILE A 199 -18.37 -2.14 -1.69
CA ILE A 199 -17.58 -1.45 -0.65
C ILE A 199 -18.47 -0.94 0.48
N VAL A 200 -19.61 -0.32 0.15
CA VAL A 200 -20.53 0.19 1.18
C VAL A 200 -21.06 -0.94 2.05
N ILE A 201 -21.42 -2.07 1.44
CA ILE A 201 -21.89 -3.27 2.15
C ILE A 201 -20.76 -3.80 3.07
N SER A 202 -19.52 -3.89 2.59
CA SER A 202 -18.41 -4.40 3.38
C SER A 202 -18.11 -3.51 4.60
N TYR A 203 -18.11 -2.19 4.42
CA TYR A 203 -17.93 -1.24 5.54
C TYR A 203 -19.10 -1.24 6.52
N LEU A 204 -20.33 -1.47 6.05
CA LEU A 204 -21.49 -1.64 6.92
C LEU A 204 -21.37 -2.92 7.78
N VAL A 205 -20.86 -4.00 7.21
CA VAL A 205 -20.61 -5.26 7.93
C VAL A 205 -19.53 -5.08 8.98
N SER A 206 -18.38 -4.50 8.65
CA SER A 206 -17.31 -4.26 9.62
C SER A 206 -17.73 -3.29 10.74
N PHE A 207 -18.47 -2.24 10.40
CA PHE A 207 -19.08 -1.32 11.37
C PHE A 207 -20.01 -2.09 12.33
N THR A 208 -20.91 -2.90 11.81
CA THR A 208 -21.89 -3.66 12.60
C THR A 208 -21.20 -4.68 13.48
N LEU A 209 -20.31 -5.52 12.93
CA LEU A 209 -19.57 -6.54 13.67
C LEU A 209 -18.70 -5.94 14.77
N SER A 210 -17.99 -4.86 14.45
CA SER A 210 -17.13 -4.18 15.44
C SER A 210 -17.95 -3.53 16.55
N GLY A 211 -19.11 -2.96 16.23
CA GLY A 211 -20.05 -2.40 17.20
C GLY A 211 -20.61 -3.48 18.13
N ILE A 212 -21.12 -4.58 17.58
CA ILE A 212 -21.61 -5.73 18.35
C ILE A 212 -20.50 -6.26 19.27
N TYR A 213 -19.29 -6.47 18.74
CA TYR A 213 -18.17 -6.95 19.53
C TYR A 213 -17.81 -6.00 20.68
N PHE A 214 -17.76 -4.69 20.40
CA PHE A 214 -17.44 -3.67 21.41
C PHE A 214 -18.46 -3.71 22.58
N PHE A 215 -19.76 -3.69 22.30
CA PHE A 215 -20.78 -3.70 23.34
C PHE A 215 -20.90 -5.06 24.04
N ALA A 216 -20.76 -6.18 23.33
CA ALA A 216 -20.77 -7.53 23.92
C ALA A 216 -19.60 -7.74 24.90
N LYS A 217 -18.45 -7.07 24.69
CA LYS A 217 -17.30 -7.07 25.63
C LYS A 217 -17.44 -6.06 26.76
N GLY A 218 -18.63 -5.49 26.98
CA GLY A 218 -18.90 -4.53 28.05
C GLY A 218 -18.36 -3.12 27.74
N GLY A 219 -18.17 -2.79 26.47
CA GLY A 219 -17.81 -1.44 26.03
C GLY A 219 -18.87 -0.42 26.47
N ARG A 220 -18.41 0.67 27.08
CA ARG A 220 -19.27 1.77 27.54
C ARG A 220 -18.68 3.09 27.08
N LEU A 221 -19.55 4.05 26.83
CA LEU A 221 -19.18 5.42 26.49
C LEU A 221 -19.30 6.32 27.72
N ASN A 222 -18.40 7.27 27.87
CA ASN A 222 -18.41 8.25 28.95
C ASN A 222 -18.15 9.65 28.38
N ASN A 223 -18.26 10.70 29.21
CA ASN A 223 -18.15 12.07 28.77
C ASN A 223 -16.86 12.35 27.98
N PRO A 224 -16.94 12.80 26.70
CA PRO A 224 -15.79 12.97 25.82
C PRO A 224 -14.94 14.19 26.12
N ARG A 225 -15.48 15.23 26.80
CA ARG A 225 -14.90 16.59 26.90
C ARG A 225 -13.44 16.62 27.34
N ARG A 226 -13.07 15.80 28.35
CA ARG A 226 -11.71 15.79 28.91
C ARG A 226 -10.68 15.14 27.97
N GLN A 227 -11.10 14.28 27.06
CA GLN A 227 -10.20 13.53 26.17
C GLN A 227 -10.17 14.07 24.75
N LEU A 228 -11.07 14.99 24.38
CA LEU A 228 -11.16 15.53 23.02
C LEU A 228 -9.87 16.30 22.63
N LYS A 229 -9.40 17.21 23.49
CA LYS A 229 -8.18 18.00 23.23
C LYS A 229 -6.92 17.13 23.15
N PRO A 230 -6.63 16.21 24.09
CA PRO A 230 -5.49 15.29 23.98
C PRO A 230 -5.56 14.36 22.74
N LEU A 231 -6.76 13.92 22.36
CA LEU A 231 -6.98 13.11 21.17
C LEU A 231 -6.67 13.91 19.90
N LEU A 232 -7.30 15.08 19.73
CA LEU A 232 -7.14 15.91 18.54
C LEU A 232 -5.71 16.40 18.36
N SER A 233 -5.05 16.86 19.45
CA SER A 233 -3.65 17.32 19.38
C SER A 233 -2.68 16.25 18.89
N SER A 234 -3.02 14.97 19.06
CA SER A 234 -2.20 13.84 18.59
C SER A 234 -2.66 13.28 17.27
N ALA A 235 -3.97 13.25 17.00
CA ALA A 235 -4.53 12.68 15.78
C ALA A 235 -4.36 13.63 14.58
N LEU A 236 -4.56 14.94 14.76
CA LEU A 236 -4.54 15.93 13.67
C LEU A 236 -3.20 15.97 12.89
N PRO A 237 -2.01 15.99 13.53
CA PRO A 237 -0.76 15.98 12.75
C PRO A 237 -0.58 14.73 11.91
N ILE A 238 -0.95 13.55 12.46
CA ILE A 238 -0.88 12.27 11.75
C ILE A 238 -1.86 12.27 10.58
N THR A 239 -3.11 12.68 10.84
CA THR A 239 -4.15 12.78 9.81
C THR A 239 -3.74 13.77 8.73
N GLY A 240 -3.25 14.96 9.09
CA GLY A 240 -2.82 15.99 8.14
C GLY A 240 -1.75 15.49 7.17
N MET A 241 -0.72 14.83 7.68
CA MET A 241 0.35 14.26 6.83
C MET A 241 -0.19 13.17 5.88
N ARG A 242 -1.03 12.26 6.37
CA ARG A 242 -1.61 11.20 5.54
C ARG A 242 -2.60 11.74 4.52
N THR A 243 -3.41 12.72 4.91
CA THR A 243 -4.36 13.39 4.00
C THR A 243 -3.63 14.15 2.90
N SER A 244 -2.52 14.83 3.23
CA SER A 244 -1.70 15.49 2.19
C SER A 244 -1.18 14.50 1.15
N ASN A 245 -0.72 13.32 1.57
CA ASN A 245 -0.33 12.25 0.65
C ASN A 245 -1.52 11.75 -0.20
N ALA A 246 -2.68 11.57 0.41
CA ALA A 246 -3.89 11.15 -0.29
C ALA A 246 -4.35 12.21 -1.31
N ILE A 247 -4.27 13.50 -0.96
CA ILE A 247 -4.59 14.61 -1.87
C ILE A 247 -3.68 14.59 -3.10
N VAL A 248 -2.37 14.39 -2.92
CA VAL A 248 -1.43 14.31 -4.05
C VAL A 248 -1.79 13.15 -4.98
N ASN A 249 -2.05 11.96 -4.42
CA ASN A 249 -2.43 10.79 -5.23
C ASN A 249 -3.77 10.99 -5.95
N SER A 250 -4.74 11.60 -5.27
CA SER A 250 -6.03 11.92 -5.88
C SER A 250 -5.89 13.00 -6.97
N ALA A 251 -5.07 14.02 -6.73
CA ALA A 251 -4.79 15.06 -7.74
C ALA A 251 -4.20 14.45 -9.01
N ILE A 252 -3.26 13.49 -8.89
CA ILE A 252 -2.73 12.75 -10.04
C ILE A 252 -3.83 11.98 -10.76
N SER A 253 -4.69 11.28 -10.03
CA SER A 253 -5.80 10.48 -10.59
C SER A 253 -6.88 11.34 -11.27
N LEU A 254 -7.09 12.57 -10.81
CA LEU A 254 -8.03 13.52 -11.40
C LEU A 254 -7.45 14.28 -12.59
N LEU A 255 -6.15 14.64 -12.49
CA LEU A 255 -5.48 15.43 -13.51
C LEU A 255 -5.19 14.62 -14.77
N LEU A 256 -4.84 13.33 -14.61
CA LEU A 256 -4.46 12.48 -15.73
C LEU A 256 -5.58 12.32 -16.77
N PRO A 257 -6.86 11.98 -16.41
CA PRO A 257 -7.92 11.89 -17.40
C PRO A 257 -8.18 13.24 -18.07
N ALA A 258 -8.16 14.36 -17.33
CA ALA A 258 -8.34 15.71 -17.89
C ALA A 258 -7.29 16.02 -18.95
N ARG A 259 -6.03 15.66 -18.71
CA ARG A 259 -4.92 15.89 -19.62
C ARG A 259 -4.93 14.94 -20.82
N LEU A 260 -5.40 13.70 -20.65
CA LEU A 260 -5.60 12.76 -21.77
C LEU A 260 -6.70 13.25 -22.70
N ILE A 261 -7.84 13.72 -22.15
CA ILE A 261 -8.92 14.30 -22.95
C ILE A 261 -8.42 15.55 -23.69
N ALA A 262 -7.67 16.42 -23.04
CA ALA A 262 -7.05 17.58 -23.68
C ALA A 262 -6.04 17.21 -24.76
N ALA A 263 -5.47 16.01 -24.71
CA ALA A 263 -4.57 15.44 -25.73
C ALA A 263 -5.31 14.76 -26.90
N GLY A 264 -6.67 14.77 -26.89
CA GLY A 264 -7.50 14.24 -27.98
C GLY A 264 -8.11 12.87 -27.73
N PHE A 265 -7.93 12.27 -26.53
CA PHE A 265 -8.63 11.03 -26.18
C PHE A 265 -10.10 11.33 -25.85
N THR A 266 -10.99 10.40 -26.17
CA THR A 266 -12.36 10.43 -25.67
C THR A 266 -12.39 10.17 -24.17
N SER A 267 -13.48 10.54 -23.48
CA SER A 267 -13.64 10.28 -22.04
C SER A 267 -13.51 8.78 -21.72
N SER A 268 -14.12 7.91 -22.54
CA SER A 268 -14.07 6.46 -22.38
C SER A 268 -12.64 5.91 -22.54
N GLU A 269 -11.90 6.36 -23.57
CA GLU A 269 -10.50 5.97 -23.78
C GLU A 269 -9.60 6.45 -22.63
N ALA A 270 -9.78 7.68 -22.15
CA ALA A 270 -9.02 8.20 -21.02
C ALA A 270 -9.25 7.36 -19.76
N MET A 271 -10.50 7.01 -19.47
CA MET A 271 -10.83 6.14 -18.33
C MET A 271 -10.26 4.73 -18.52
N SER A 272 -10.29 4.20 -19.74
CA SER A 272 -9.70 2.90 -20.08
C SER A 272 -8.18 2.89 -19.82
N GLU A 273 -7.45 3.88 -20.30
CA GLU A 273 -5.99 3.99 -20.08
C GLU A 273 -5.64 4.09 -18.58
N ILE A 274 -6.44 4.82 -17.80
CA ILE A 274 -6.27 4.91 -16.34
C ILE A 274 -6.55 3.56 -15.66
N GLY A 275 -7.62 2.89 -16.07
CA GLY A 275 -7.96 1.55 -15.56
C GLY A 275 -6.84 0.55 -15.81
N ILE A 276 -6.26 0.56 -17.01
CA ILE A 276 -5.12 -0.27 -17.37
C ILE A 276 -3.89 0.10 -16.52
N ALA A 277 -3.54 1.38 -16.42
CA ALA A 277 -2.34 1.80 -15.72
C ALA A 277 -2.46 1.59 -14.19
N MET A 278 -3.50 2.16 -13.56
CA MET A 278 -3.64 2.20 -12.11
C MET A 278 -4.37 0.97 -11.54
N GLY A 279 -5.32 0.41 -12.29
CA GLY A 279 -6.13 -0.71 -11.83
C GLY A 279 -5.51 -2.08 -12.12
N MET A 280 -4.80 -2.24 -13.24
CA MET A 280 -4.24 -3.52 -13.68
C MET A 280 -2.73 -3.59 -13.53
N SER A 281 -1.97 -2.65 -14.12
CA SER A 281 -0.51 -2.73 -14.20
C SER A 281 0.19 -2.36 -12.88
N MET A 282 -0.23 -1.27 -12.22
CA MET A 282 0.39 -0.81 -10.97
C MET A 282 0.32 -1.82 -9.82
N PRO A 283 -0.75 -2.58 -9.60
CA PRO A 283 -0.77 -3.62 -8.57
C PRO A 283 0.34 -4.66 -8.75
N ILE A 284 0.60 -5.10 -9.98
CA ILE A 284 1.70 -6.03 -10.29
C ILE A 284 3.06 -5.39 -10.00
N LEU A 285 3.27 -4.17 -10.51
CA LEU A 285 4.51 -3.43 -10.29
C LEU A 285 4.75 -3.07 -8.82
N SER A 286 3.74 -3.09 -7.96
CA SER A 286 3.89 -2.83 -6.52
C SER A 286 4.18 -4.07 -5.66
N ILE A 287 4.11 -5.30 -6.20
CA ILE A 287 4.37 -6.55 -5.46
C ILE A 287 5.72 -6.53 -4.74
N PRO A 288 6.85 -6.13 -5.37
CA PRO A 288 8.15 -6.08 -4.69
C PRO A 288 8.17 -5.15 -3.47
N SER A 289 7.41 -4.07 -3.52
CA SER A 289 7.29 -3.12 -2.39
C SER A 289 6.75 -3.79 -1.12
N THR A 290 5.89 -4.79 -1.26
CA THR A 290 5.37 -5.56 -0.11
C THR A 290 6.46 -6.37 0.57
N LEU A 291 7.34 -7.02 -0.21
CA LEU A 291 8.48 -7.77 0.30
C LEU A 291 9.49 -6.85 1.01
N ILE A 292 9.76 -5.71 0.42
CA ILE A 292 10.68 -4.71 0.98
C ILE A 292 10.09 -4.06 2.23
N GLY A 293 8.77 -3.85 2.28
CA GLY A 293 8.07 -3.39 3.47
C GLY A 293 8.24 -4.33 4.66
N SER A 294 8.17 -5.65 4.43
CA SER A 294 8.41 -6.64 5.50
C SER A 294 9.86 -6.64 5.97
N LEU A 295 10.83 -6.50 5.06
CA LEU A 295 12.24 -6.33 5.39
C LEU A 295 12.47 -5.08 6.27
N ALA A 296 11.86 -3.95 5.89
CA ALA A 296 11.95 -2.72 6.65
C ALA A 296 11.41 -2.87 8.08
N LEU A 297 10.27 -3.54 8.27
CA LEU A 297 9.69 -3.79 9.60
C LEU A 297 10.66 -4.52 10.55
N VAL A 298 11.45 -5.46 10.03
CA VAL A 298 12.43 -6.21 10.84
C VAL A 298 13.67 -5.36 11.12
N MET A 299 14.14 -4.59 10.15
CA MET A 299 15.41 -3.86 10.24
C MET A 299 15.30 -2.50 10.95
N VAL A 300 14.16 -1.83 10.87
CA VAL A 300 13.96 -0.48 11.45
C VAL A 300 14.29 -0.40 12.93
N PRO A 301 13.83 -1.32 13.82
CA PRO A 301 14.16 -1.26 15.24
C PRO A 301 15.66 -1.41 15.51
N GLU A 302 16.34 -2.31 14.80
CA GLU A 302 17.78 -2.56 14.95
C GLU A 302 18.62 -1.36 14.49
N LEU A 303 18.23 -0.74 13.36
CA LEU A 303 18.87 0.48 12.86
C LEU A 303 18.74 1.65 13.86
N ALA A 304 17.54 1.82 14.42
CA ALA A 304 17.30 2.85 15.44
C ALA A 304 18.13 2.60 16.69
N GLU A 305 18.20 1.35 17.15
CA GLU A 305 18.98 0.98 18.34
C GLU A 305 20.48 1.26 18.13
N ASN A 306 21.06 0.83 17.00
CA ASN A 306 22.48 1.07 16.69
C ASN A 306 22.79 2.56 16.56
N PHE A 307 21.88 3.33 15.97
CA PHE A 307 22.02 4.79 15.84
C PHE A 307 22.07 5.48 17.19
N PHE A 308 21.09 5.21 18.08
CA PHE A 308 21.01 5.84 19.40
C PHE A 308 22.11 5.34 20.38
N ARG A 309 22.65 4.15 20.16
CA ARG A 309 23.82 3.64 20.92
C ARG A 309 25.16 4.22 20.41
N GLY A 310 25.16 4.89 19.27
CA GLY A 310 26.38 5.39 18.64
C GLY A 310 27.27 4.32 18.00
N GLU A 311 26.73 3.13 17.72
CA GLU A 311 27.42 2.01 17.10
C GLU A 311 27.48 2.19 15.55
N HIS A 312 28.34 3.12 15.10
CA HIS A 312 28.37 3.58 13.71
C HIS A 312 28.75 2.49 12.71
N GLU A 313 29.65 1.56 13.04
CA GLU A 313 30.03 0.44 12.17
C GLU A 313 28.86 -0.51 11.95
N LYS A 314 28.17 -0.94 13.01
CA LYS A 314 26.99 -1.82 12.90
C LYS A 314 25.85 -1.15 12.15
N LEU A 315 25.65 0.16 12.41
CA LEU A 315 24.66 0.94 11.68
C LEU A 315 24.95 0.96 10.18
N ARG A 316 26.22 1.22 9.79
CA ARG A 316 26.66 1.17 8.40
C ARG A 316 26.39 -0.20 7.77
N ASP A 317 26.85 -1.27 8.44
CA ASP A 317 26.73 -2.63 7.92
C ASP A 317 25.27 -3.05 7.73
N ASN A 318 24.38 -2.64 8.65
CA ASN A 318 22.95 -2.89 8.53
C ASN A 318 22.31 -2.06 7.42
N ILE A 319 22.71 -0.80 7.22
CA ILE A 319 22.25 0.02 6.09
C ILE A 319 22.72 -0.61 4.76
N GLU A 320 24.00 -1.00 4.66
CA GLU A 320 24.51 -1.67 3.45
C GLU A 320 23.77 -2.95 3.15
N ARG A 321 23.51 -3.78 4.18
CA ARG A 321 22.75 -5.03 4.05
C ARG A 321 21.33 -4.76 3.56
N ALA A 322 20.63 -3.77 4.14
CA ALA A 322 19.29 -3.40 3.74
C ALA A 322 19.22 -2.99 2.27
N ILE A 323 20.13 -2.12 1.83
CA ILE A 323 20.21 -1.65 0.44
C ILE A 323 20.55 -2.83 -0.49
N LYS A 324 21.55 -3.64 -0.16
CA LYS A 324 21.97 -4.80 -0.98
C LYS A 324 20.84 -5.81 -1.16
N VAL A 325 20.16 -6.19 -0.08
CA VAL A 325 19.03 -7.12 -0.16
C VAL A 325 17.88 -6.54 -0.98
N THR A 326 17.59 -5.26 -0.82
CA THR A 326 16.54 -4.58 -1.61
C THR A 326 16.86 -4.59 -3.11
N VAL A 327 18.11 -4.30 -3.47
CA VAL A 327 18.57 -4.37 -4.87
C VAL A 327 18.43 -5.79 -5.41
N LEU A 328 18.84 -6.80 -4.66
CA LEU A 328 18.72 -8.21 -5.09
C LEU A 328 17.27 -8.63 -5.31
N ILE A 329 16.35 -8.24 -4.42
CA ILE A 329 14.90 -8.50 -4.60
C ILE A 329 14.38 -7.84 -5.88
N ALA A 330 14.75 -6.58 -6.13
CA ALA A 330 14.33 -5.88 -7.34
C ALA A 330 14.92 -6.53 -8.60
N CYS A 331 16.23 -6.84 -8.60
CA CYS A 331 16.92 -7.48 -9.73
C CYS A 331 16.37 -8.90 -10.01
N LEU A 332 15.96 -9.64 -9.00
CA LEU A 332 15.34 -10.95 -9.18
C LEU A 332 13.97 -10.89 -9.86
N LEU A 333 13.20 -9.82 -9.61
CA LEU A 333 11.82 -9.71 -10.09
C LEU A 333 11.68 -8.95 -11.42
N ILE A 334 12.63 -8.10 -11.77
CA ILE A 334 12.58 -7.32 -13.02
C ILE A 334 12.64 -8.22 -14.27
N PRO A 335 13.58 -9.19 -14.42
CA PRO A 335 13.66 -10.01 -15.62
C PRO A 335 12.38 -10.81 -15.93
N PRO A 336 11.75 -11.52 -14.97
CA PRO A 336 10.47 -12.17 -15.21
C PRO A 336 9.35 -11.21 -15.63
N LEU A 337 9.27 -10.01 -14.99
CA LEU A 337 8.26 -9.01 -15.35
C LEU A 337 8.49 -8.40 -16.74
N PHE A 338 9.75 -8.25 -17.14
CA PHE A 338 10.09 -7.79 -18.49
C PHE A 338 9.72 -8.83 -19.56
N VAL A 339 10.08 -10.08 -19.33
CA VAL A 339 9.90 -11.18 -20.32
C VAL A 339 8.43 -11.58 -20.41
N LEU A 340 7.77 -11.74 -19.27
CA LEU A 340 6.41 -12.27 -19.16
C LEU A 340 5.35 -11.18 -18.93
N GLY A 341 5.72 -9.90 -18.92
CA GLY A 341 4.79 -8.81 -18.61
C GLY A 341 3.54 -8.82 -19.48
N VAL A 342 3.69 -9.08 -20.80
CA VAL A 342 2.57 -9.18 -21.73
C VAL A 342 1.70 -10.39 -21.41
N ASP A 343 2.32 -11.55 -21.17
CA ASP A 343 1.59 -12.77 -20.82
C ASP A 343 0.83 -12.61 -19.48
N VAL A 344 1.46 -11.97 -18.51
CA VAL A 344 0.82 -11.65 -17.20
C VAL A 344 -0.38 -10.72 -17.39
N GLY A 345 -0.26 -9.67 -18.20
CA GLY A 345 -1.36 -8.76 -18.51
C GLY A 345 -2.53 -9.46 -19.19
N GLU A 346 -2.25 -10.31 -20.16
CA GLU A 346 -3.26 -11.05 -20.88
C GLU A 346 -3.90 -12.17 -20.03
N LEU A 347 -3.07 -12.96 -19.32
CA LEU A 347 -3.54 -14.05 -18.47
C LEU A 347 -4.31 -13.59 -17.24
N LEU A 348 -3.92 -12.48 -16.59
CA LEU A 348 -4.59 -12.02 -15.39
C LEU A 348 -5.75 -11.06 -15.70
N PHE A 349 -5.56 -10.12 -16.63
CA PHE A 349 -6.49 -9.01 -16.85
C PHE A 349 -7.16 -9.03 -18.22
N SER A 350 -6.84 -10.00 -19.08
CA SER A 350 -7.27 -10.04 -20.48
C SER A 350 -6.93 -8.73 -21.23
N SER A 351 -5.76 -8.16 -20.91
CA SER A 351 -5.31 -6.88 -21.44
C SER A 351 -3.84 -6.95 -21.87
N THR A 352 -3.62 -7.06 -23.18
CA THR A 352 -2.28 -6.96 -23.79
C THR A 352 -1.64 -5.61 -23.47
N ARG A 353 -2.42 -4.53 -23.55
CA ARG A 353 -1.96 -3.16 -23.22
C ARG A 353 -1.47 -3.03 -21.78
N GLY A 354 -2.17 -3.66 -20.82
CA GLY A 354 -1.74 -3.72 -19.43
C GLY A 354 -0.42 -4.46 -19.27
N GLY A 355 -0.25 -5.55 -20.01
CA GLY A 355 1.01 -6.30 -20.06
C GLY A 355 2.18 -5.51 -20.65
N GLU A 356 1.95 -4.73 -21.69
CA GLU A 356 2.96 -3.82 -22.28
C GLU A 356 3.42 -2.77 -21.24
N ILE A 357 2.51 -2.19 -20.48
CA ILE A 357 2.86 -1.25 -19.41
C ILE A 357 3.70 -1.96 -18.34
N ILE A 358 3.34 -3.18 -17.92
CA ILE A 358 4.13 -3.96 -16.96
C ILE A 358 5.54 -4.17 -17.51
N ARG A 359 5.68 -4.65 -18.74
CA ARG A 359 6.97 -4.90 -19.40
C ARG A 359 7.82 -3.64 -19.48
N ASN A 360 7.27 -2.55 -20.01
CA ASN A 360 8.03 -1.33 -20.27
C ASN A 360 8.41 -0.57 -19.00
N CYS A 361 7.60 -0.71 -17.94
CA CYS A 361 7.76 0.04 -16.70
C CYS A 361 8.39 -0.77 -15.57
N CYS A 362 8.70 -2.06 -15.75
CA CYS A 362 9.27 -2.91 -14.68
C CYS A 362 10.59 -2.37 -14.12
N PHE A 363 11.39 -1.66 -14.90
CA PHE A 363 12.66 -1.07 -14.43
C PHE A 363 12.47 0.02 -13.35
N MET A 364 11.27 0.64 -13.27
CA MET A 364 10.98 1.59 -12.19
C MET A 364 10.95 0.92 -10.80
N LEU A 365 10.85 -0.40 -10.74
CA LEU A 365 10.89 -1.17 -9.49
C LEU A 365 12.17 -0.94 -8.70
N LEU A 366 13.31 -0.78 -9.36
CA LEU A 366 14.58 -0.58 -8.67
C LEU A 366 14.60 0.74 -7.88
N PRO A 367 14.36 1.93 -8.49
CA PRO A 367 14.31 3.17 -7.74
C PRO A 367 13.14 3.23 -6.75
N MET A 368 11.97 2.64 -7.04
CA MET A 368 10.86 2.55 -6.08
C MET A 368 11.25 1.77 -4.84
N SER A 369 11.87 0.61 -5.02
CA SER A 369 12.33 -0.26 -3.95
C SER A 369 13.38 0.40 -3.08
N LEU A 370 14.37 1.03 -3.70
CA LEU A 370 15.41 1.78 -3.00
C LEU A 370 14.86 3.02 -2.30
N GLY A 371 13.92 3.72 -2.91
CA GLY A 371 13.21 4.83 -2.28
C GLY A 371 12.49 4.42 -1.02
N MET A 372 11.79 3.28 -1.05
CA MET A 372 11.03 2.76 0.08
C MET A 372 11.93 2.36 1.25
N ILE A 373 13.00 1.59 1.01
CA ILE A 373 13.90 1.16 2.10
C ILE A 373 14.68 2.33 2.69
N THR A 374 15.18 3.25 1.86
CA THR A 374 15.92 4.44 2.33
C THR A 374 15.03 5.40 3.11
N ASN A 375 13.75 5.53 2.73
CA ASN A 375 12.75 6.27 3.48
C ASN A 375 12.53 5.63 4.88
N SER A 376 12.40 4.30 4.94
CA SER A 376 12.24 3.56 6.20
C SER A 376 13.48 3.71 7.09
N ILE A 377 14.69 3.65 6.52
CA ILE A 377 15.95 3.89 7.25
C ILE A 377 15.95 5.30 7.84
N LEU A 378 15.71 6.33 7.05
CA LEU A 378 15.73 7.73 7.51
C LEU A 378 14.66 8.02 8.57
N ASN A 379 13.48 7.42 8.43
CA ASN A 379 12.42 7.54 9.44
C ASN A 379 12.84 6.89 10.77
N SER A 380 13.54 5.74 10.74
CA SER A 380 14.08 5.10 11.96
C SER A 380 15.15 5.95 12.65
N LEU A 381 15.84 6.80 11.90
CA LEU A 381 16.86 7.72 12.40
C LEU A 381 16.30 9.09 12.83
N GLY A 382 14.98 9.29 12.77
CA GLY A 382 14.31 10.53 13.19
C GLY A 382 14.31 11.65 12.14
N TYR A 383 14.49 11.34 10.87
CA TYR A 383 14.49 12.33 9.76
C TYR A 383 13.16 12.41 9.01
N GLU A 384 12.01 12.07 9.67
CA GLU A 384 10.69 12.02 9.02
C GLU A 384 10.27 13.33 8.34
N LYS A 385 10.65 14.48 8.91
CA LYS A 385 10.35 15.79 8.29
C LYS A 385 11.03 15.96 6.95
N ARG A 386 12.26 15.45 6.80
CA ARG A 386 13.00 15.54 5.53
C ARG A 386 12.48 14.58 4.50
N THR A 387 12.20 13.35 4.90
CA THR A 387 11.61 12.35 4.00
C THR A 387 10.24 12.79 3.49
N CYS A 388 9.45 13.44 4.35
CA CYS A 388 8.19 14.06 3.95
C CYS A 388 8.39 15.18 2.92
N ALA A 389 9.38 16.06 3.12
CA ALA A 389 9.71 17.11 2.15
C ALA A 389 10.16 16.50 0.79
N TYR A 390 10.98 15.46 0.82
CA TYR A 390 11.44 14.77 -0.38
C TYR A 390 10.30 14.07 -1.14
N PHE A 391 9.32 13.53 -0.40
CA PHE A 391 8.09 13.02 -1.01
C PHE A 391 7.36 14.11 -1.81
N PHE A 392 7.19 15.32 -1.26
CA PHE A 392 6.51 16.40 -1.99
C PHE A 392 7.30 16.88 -3.21
N VAL A 393 8.64 16.87 -3.15
CA VAL A 393 9.48 17.16 -4.33
C VAL A 393 9.26 16.11 -5.42
N GLY A 394 9.26 14.83 -5.05
CA GLY A 394 8.94 13.74 -5.98
C GLY A 394 7.52 13.83 -6.55
N ALA A 395 6.53 14.14 -5.69
CA ALA A 395 5.15 14.34 -6.09
C ALA A 395 4.98 15.49 -7.09
N ALA A 396 5.67 16.59 -6.88
CA ALA A 396 5.69 17.72 -7.82
C ALA A 396 6.23 17.30 -9.19
N ALA A 397 7.28 16.45 -9.23
CA ALA A 397 7.80 15.91 -10.50
C ALA A 397 6.74 15.01 -11.18
N THR A 398 6.03 14.15 -10.44
CA THR A 398 4.95 13.34 -11.00
C THR A 398 3.85 14.23 -11.57
N LEU A 399 3.40 15.23 -10.81
CA LEU A 399 2.36 16.16 -11.25
C LEU A 399 2.78 16.93 -12.51
N ALA A 400 4.05 17.39 -12.59
CA ALA A 400 4.58 18.04 -13.77
C ALA A 400 4.57 17.09 -14.99
N CYS A 401 5.00 15.85 -14.83
CA CYS A 401 4.95 14.86 -15.92
C CYS A 401 3.51 14.61 -16.38
N VAL A 402 2.58 14.42 -15.44
CA VAL A 402 1.15 14.21 -15.74
C VAL A 402 0.51 15.46 -16.39
N TRP A 403 1.01 16.64 -16.10
CA TRP A 403 0.52 17.87 -16.73
C TRP A 403 1.00 18.06 -18.18
N PHE A 404 2.28 17.83 -18.43
CA PHE A 404 2.91 18.19 -19.72
C PHE A 404 3.04 17.03 -20.71
N LEU A 405 3.22 15.80 -20.26
CA LEU A 405 3.60 14.68 -21.14
C LEU A 405 2.42 13.90 -21.77
N PRO A 406 1.17 13.90 -21.29
CA PRO A 406 0.10 13.08 -21.85
C PRO A 406 -0.14 13.31 -23.35
N GLN A 407 0.05 14.53 -23.84
CA GLN A 407 -0.07 14.88 -25.26
C GLN A 407 0.94 14.17 -26.18
N PHE A 408 2.07 13.68 -25.63
CA PHE A 408 3.14 13.03 -26.40
C PHE A 408 3.15 11.51 -26.23
N ILE A 409 2.87 11.03 -25.01
CA ILE A 409 3.08 9.65 -24.62
C ILE A 409 1.88 9.02 -23.89
N GLY A 410 0.73 9.71 -23.87
CA GLY A 410 -0.50 9.19 -23.24
C GLY A 410 -0.30 8.86 -21.76
N VAL A 411 -0.83 7.70 -21.35
CA VAL A 411 -0.79 7.25 -19.95
C VAL A 411 0.62 6.94 -19.43
N TYR A 412 1.60 6.72 -20.30
CA TYR A 412 3.00 6.55 -19.90
C TYR A 412 3.56 7.78 -19.15
N ALA A 413 2.93 8.95 -19.32
CA ALA A 413 3.25 10.16 -18.56
C ALA A 413 3.18 9.93 -17.04
N LEU A 414 2.19 9.16 -16.57
CA LEU A 414 2.07 8.75 -15.18
C LEU A 414 3.26 7.87 -14.76
N MET A 415 3.57 6.86 -15.56
CA MET A 415 4.65 5.90 -15.24
C MET A 415 6.02 6.59 -15.18
N ILE A 416 6.30 7.45 -16.15
CA ILE A 416 7.52 8.25 -16.17
C ILE A 416 7.57 9.22 -14.98
N GLY A 417 6.45 9.86 -14.65
CA GLY A 417 6.35 10.74 -13.49
C GLY A 417 6.63 10.00 -12.18
N MET A 418 6.07 8.81 -12.00
CA MET A 418 6.33 7.95 -10.82
C MET A 418 7.78 7.45 -10.79
N ALA A 419 8.35 7.08 -11.92
CA ALA A 419 9.75 6.70 -12.01
C ALA A 419 10.67 7.87 -11.64
N ALA A 420 10.43 9.06 -12.20
CA ALA A 420 11.17 10.28 -11.88
C ALA A 420 11.06 10.65 -10.39
N SER A 421 9.86 10.61 -9.84
CA SER A 421 9.61 10.81 -8.39
C SER A 421 10.42 9.84 -7.55
N SER A 422 10.42 8.56 -7.93
CA SER A 422 11.15 7.51 -7.22
C SER A 422 12.66 7.72 -7.28
N VAL A 423 13.19 8.09 -8.45
CA VAL A 423 14.62 8.41 -8.64
C VAL A 423 15.02 9.63 -7.80
N ILE A 424 14.22 10.70 -7.83
CA ILE A 424 14.46 11.91 -7.04
C ILE A 424 14.46 11.57 -5.55
N THR A 425 13.43 10.91 -5.06
CA THR A 425 13.29 10.56 -3.64
C THR A 425 14.40 9.64 -3.18
N MET A 426 14.71 8.59 -3.96
CA MET A 426 15.82 7.68 -3.71
C MET A 426 17.15 8.45 -3.61
N THR A 427 17.45 9.31 -4.57
CA THR A 427 18.70 10.06 -4.64
C THR A 427 18.84 11.01 -3.45
N LEU A 428 17.80 11.76 -3.12
CA LEU A 428 17.79 12.67 -1.97
C LEU A 428 17.96 11.92 -0.65
N ASN A 429 17.30 10.76 -0.50
CA ASN A 429 17.43 9.90 0.66
C ASN A 429 18.86 9.34 0.79
N LEU A 430 19.44 8.82 -0.30
CA LEU A 430 20.82 8.30 -0.31
C LEU A 430 21.86 9.39 0.00
N VAL A 431 21.69 10.59 -0.55
CA VAL A 431 22.55 11.75 -0.22
C VAL A 431 22.43 12.10 1.26
N LEU A 432 21.22 12.07 1.84
CA LEU A 432 21.05 12.35 3.26
C LEU A 432 21.67 11.26 4.14
N ILE A 433 21.51 9.99 3.77
CA ILE A 433 22.17 8.86 4.46
C ILE A 433 23.69 9.04 4.41
N ALA A 434 24.26 9.30 3.23
CA ALA A 434 25.70 9.51 3.08
C ALA A 434 26.24 10.70 3.90
N LYS A 435 25.44 11.79 4.03
CA LYS A 435 25.83 12.96 4.85
C LYS A 435 25.74 12.72 6.34
N LYS A 436 24.87 11.80 6.78
CA LYS A 436 24.59 11.55 8.21
C LYS A 436 25.25 10.28 8.74
N SER A 437 25.61 9.37 7.87
CA SER A 437 26.48 8.26 8.19
C SER A 437 27.92 8.78 8.35
N LYS A 438 28.52 8.59 9.53
CA LYS A 438 29.94 8.96 9.76
C LYS A 438 30.89 8.06 8.96
N GLU A 439 30.42 6.92 8.50
CA GLU A 439 31.14 5.92 7.72
C GLU A 439 30.64 5.90 6.28
N LYS A 440 31.55 5.63 5.31
CA LYS A 440 31.19 5.51 3.90
C LYS A 440 30.40 4.23 3.64
N VAL A 441 29.15 4.36 3.24
CA VAL A 441 28.29 3.23 2.84
C VAL A 441 28.68 2.75 1.44
N ARG A 442 29.05 1.47 1.32
CA ARG A 442 29.55 0.85 0.07
C ARG A 442 28.48 0.01 -0.60
N TYR A 443 27.61 0.60 -1.38
CA TYR A 443 26.55 -0.11 -2.11
C TYR A 443 26.62 0.00 -3.62
N LEU A 444 27.31 1.04 -4.15
CA LEU A 444 27.27 1.37 -5.57
C LEU A 444 27.80 0.24 -6.46
N LYS A 445 28.97 -0.32 -6.13
CA LYS A 445 29.55 -1.44 -6.89
C LYS A 445 28.62 -2.66 -6.91
N HIS A 446 28.04 -3.00 -5.75
CA HIS A 446 27.10 -4.12 -5.63
C HIS A 446 25.84 -3.87 -6.47
N THR A 447 25.28 -2.66 -6.40
CA THR A 447 24.10 -2.27 -7.19
C THR A 447 24.38 -2.34 -8.68
N LEU A 448 25.54 -1.84 -9.15
CA LEU A 448 25.93 -1.88 -10.56
C LEU A 448 26.10 -3.32 -11.08
N ILE A 449 26.75 -4.20 -10.31
CA ILE A 449 26.91 -5.60 -10.69
C ILE A 449 25.56 -6.31 -10.72
N ALA A 450 24.71 -6.09 -9.71
CA ALA A 450 23.38 -6.70 -9.64
C ALA A 450 22.44 -6.19 -10.76
N THR A 451 22.52 -4.91 -11.15
CA THR A 451 21.76 -4.40 -12.30
C THR A 451 22.30 -4.94 -13.64
N ALA A 452 23.60 -5.11 -13.76
CA ALA A 452 24.20 -5.69 -14.95
C ALA A 452 23.81 -7.19 -15.12
N SER A 453 23.59 -7.93 -14.04
CA SER A 453 23.16 -9.35 -14.09
C SER A 453 21.78 -9.53 -14.72
N MET A 454 20.91 -8.53 -14.68
CA MET A 454 19.59 -8.60 -15.30
C MET A 454 19.64 -8.72 -16.85
N VAL A 455 20.67 -8.18 -17.48
CA VAL A 455 20.77 -8.19 -18.96
C VAL A 455 20.85 -9.62 -19.52
N PRO A 456 21.81 -10.46 -19.10
CA PRO A 456 21.83 -11.86 -19.56
C PRO A 456 20.59 -12.65 -19.14
N ALA A 457 19.99 -12.38 -17.99
CA ALA A 457 18.76 -13.02 -17.55
C ALA A 457 17.57 -12.67 -18.47
N ILE A 458 17.45 -11.41 -18.88
CA ILE A 458 16.41 -10.97 -19.82
C ILE A 458 16.61 -11.64 -21.19
N VAL A 459 17.84 -11.65 -21.71
CA VAL A 459 18.13 -12.29 -23.02
C VAL A 459 17.82 -13.79 -22.96
N PHE A 460 18.29 -14.48 -21.92
CA PHE A 460 17.98 -15.90 -21.71
C PHE A 460 16.47 -16.12 -21.59
N GLY A 461 15.78 -15.27 -20.84
CA GLY A 461 14.33 -15.36 -20.65
C GLY A 461 13.52 -15.18 -21.93
N CYS A 462 13.90 -14.24 -22.80
CA CYS A 462 13.26 -14.04 -24.09
C CYS A 462 13.40 -15.29 -24.97
N LEU A 463 14.62 -15.86 -25.05
CA LEU A 463 14.87 -17.09 -25.80
C LEU A 463 14.08 -18.29 -25.23
N LEU A 464 14.05 -18.42 -23.92
CA LEU A 464 13.33 -19.47 -23.21
C LEU A 464 11.82 -19.35 -23.45
N ARG A 465 11.26 -18.15 -23.35
CA ARG A 465 9.84 -17.88 -23.60
C ARG A 465 9.45 -18.27 -25.03
N ASP A 466 10.25 -17.86 -26.02
CA ASP A 466 10.01 -18.18 -27.43
C ASP A 466 10.07 -19.69 -27.71
N LEU A 467 10.95 -20.41 -27.01
CA LEU A 467 11.04 -21.87 -27.10
C LEU A 467 9.81 -22.53 -26.45
N LEU A 468 9.45 -22.15 -25.25
CA LEU A 468 8.35 -22.75 -24.50
C LEU A 468 6.99 -22.45 -25.12
N SER A 469 6.79 -21.28 -25.72
CA SER A 469 5.55 -20.90 -26.42
C SER A 469 5.25 -21.77 -27.64
N LYS A 470 6.28 -22.40 -28.22
CA LYS A 470 6.14 -23.37 -29.34
C LYS A 470 5.83 -24.80 -28.90
N LEU A 471 6.16 -25.11 -27.62
CA LEU A 471 6.07 -26.49 -27.09
C LEU A 471 4.82 -26.73 -26.27
N MET A 472 4.23 -25.68 -25.67
CA MET A 472 3.12 -25.82 -24.73
C MET A 472 2.18 -24.60 -24.74
N PRO A 473 0.94 -24.74 -24.20
CA PRO A 473 -0.01 -23.62 -24.07
C PRO A 473 0.54 -22.45 -23.25
N ALA A 474 0.00 -21.23 -23.48
CA ALA A 474 0.51 -19.97 -22.92
C ALA A 474 0.65 -19.98 -21.39
N LEU A 475 -0.36 -20.49 -20.64
CA LEU A 475 -0.33 -20.47 -19.17
C LEU A 475 0.79 -21.35 -18.60
N PRO A 476 0.92 -22.65 -18.90
CA PRO A 476 2.03 -23.46 -18.40
C PRO A 476 3.39 -22.97 -18.90
N ALA A 477 3.49 -22.47 -20.14
CA ALA A 477 4.71 -21.89 -20.67
C ALA A 477 5.17 -20.66 -19.85
N ALA A 478 4.26 -19.76 -19.53
CA ALA A 478 4.56 -18.56 -18.72
C ALA A 478 4.98 -18.93 -17.29
N ILE A 479 4.27 -19.86 -16.65
CA ILE A 479 4.61 -20.31 -15.28
C ILE A 479 6.00 -20.99 -15.27
N LEU A 480 6.24 -21.92 -16.18
CA LEU A 480 7.52 -22.63 -16.26
C LEU A 480 8.68 -21.68 -16.56
N CYS A 481 8.49 -20.79 -17.54
CA CYS A 481 9.47 -19.76 -17.87
C CYS A 481 9.78 -18.86 -16.67
N GLY A 482 8.76 -18.40 -15.95
CA GLY A 482 8.93 -17.59 -14.73
C GLY A 482 9.70 -18.31 -13.64
N CYS A 483 9.38 -19.57 -13.36
CA CYS A 483 10.09 -20.38 -12.37
C CYS A 483 11.56 -20.60 -12.76
N ILE A 484 11.83 -20.92 -14.02
CA ILE A 484 13.20 -21.13 -14.52
C ILE A 484 13.99 -19.81 -14.46
N LEU A 485 13.39 -18.68 -14.84
CA LEU A 485 14.03 -17.37 -14.79
C LEU A 485 14.39 -16.95 -13.36
N LEU A 486 13.47 -17.12 -12.41
CA LEU A 486 13.72 -16.83 -11.00
C LEU A 486 14.84 -17.71 -10.45
N ALA A 487 14.86 -19.00 -10.79
CA ALA A 487 15.91 -19.91 -10.36
C ALA A 487 17.27 -19.56 -11.01
N ALA A 488 17.28 -19.29 -12.32
CA ALA A 488 18.49 -18.96 -13.06
C ALA A 488 19.11 -17.64 -12.58
N GLU A 489 18.31 -16.58 -12.42
CA GLU A 489 18.78 -15.29 -11.89
C GLU A 489 19.25 -15.44 -10.44
N GLY A 490 18.51 -16.19 -9.60
CA GLY A 490 18.91 -16.48 -8.24
C GLY A 490 20.26 -17.20 -8.16
N LEU A 491 20.50 -18.21 -9.00
CA LEU A 491 21.77 -18.91 -9.11
C LEU A 491 22.89 -18.00 -9.63
N PHE A 492 22.59 -17.15 -10.60
CA PHE A 492 23.55 -16.20 -11.15
C PHE A 492 23.99 -15.14 -10.12
N ILE A 493 23.04 -14.61 -9.35
CA ILE A 493 23.31 -13.72 -8.20
C ILE A 493 24.19 -14.41 -7.15
N LEU A 494 23.95 -15.68 -6.85
CA LEU A 494 24.79 -16.48 -5.93
C LEU A 494 26.19 -16.73 -6.50
N ALA A 495 26.30 -17.06 -7.78
CA ALA A 495 27.58 -17.29 -8.47
C ALA A 495 28.45 -16.02 -8.52
N LEU A 496 27.85 -14.85 -8.66
CA LEU A 496 28.54 -13.57 -8.57
C LEU A 496 28.94 -13.15 -7.16
N GLY A 497 28.60 -13.96 -6.14
CA GLY A 497 28.91 -13.66 -4.73
C GLY A 497 28.13 -12.45 -4.18
N LEU A 498 27.05 -12.03 -4.85
CA LEU A 498 26.24 -10.89 -4.45
C LEU A 498 25.34 -11.22 -3.26
N ALA A 499 24.91 -12.48 -3.13
CA ALA A 499 24.17 -13.00 -1.98
C ALA A 499 25.04 -13.99 -1.19
N GLN A 500 25.10 -13.80 0.13
CA GLN A 500 25.79 -14.77 0.99
C GLN A 500 24.83 -15.88 1.39
N PRO A 501 25.24 -17.18 1.31
CA PRO A 501 24.39 -18.31 1.70
C PRO A 501 23.90 -18.24 3.16
N GLN A 502 24.61 -17.51 4.00
CA GLN A 502 24.22 -17.26 5.39
C GLN A 502 22.94 -16.42 5.52
N TRP A 503 22.63 -15.54 4.55
CA TRP A 503 21.40 -14.72 4.55
C TRP A 503 20.17 -15.60 4.31
N VAL A 504 20.29 -16.59 3.43
CA VAL A 504 19.25 -17.58 3.17
C VAL A 504 18.98 -18.45 4.40
N LYS A 505 20.04 -18.86 5.12
CA LYS A 505 19.90 -19.65 6.36
C LYS A 505 19.20 -18.89 7.50
N VAL A 506 19.32 -17.58 7.57
CA VAL A 506 18.62 -16.76 8.57
C VAL A 506 17.14 -16.63 8.26
N LEU A 507 16.73 -16.60 6.96
CA LEU A 507 15.33 -16.55 6.53
C LEU A 507 14.62 -17.90 6.70
N VAL A 508 15.35 -19.03 6.61
CA VAL A 508 14.79 -20.40 6.71
C VAL A 508 14.81 -20.93 8.16
N ARG A 509 15.62 -20.37 9.05
CA ARG A 509 15.80 -20.83 10.45
C ARG A 509 14.98 -20.08 11.50
N LYS A 510 14.01 -19.29 11.10
CA LYS A 510 12.98 -18.69 11.97
C LYS A 510 11.62 -19.12 11.48
#